data_8545b918e0297a432b052b62c787d302
#
_entry.id   8545b918e0297a432b052b62c787d302
#
_cell.length_a   1.000
_cell.length_b   1.000
_cell.length_c   1.000
_cell.angle_alpha   90.00
_cell.angle_beta   90.00
_cell.angle_gamma   90.00
#
_symmetry.space_group_name_H-M   'P 1'
#
loop_
_entity.id
_entity.type
_entity.pdbx_description
1 polymer ?
#
loop_
_entity_poly.entity_id
_entity_poly.type
_entity_poly.pdbx_seq_one_letter_code
_entity_poly.pdbx_strand_id
1 'polypeptide(L)'
;MRILISGGLAVGVLALAGAATAQGDNPRNHGSKLVATLTAAAEVPGPGATEGAGLFEALVNPETERICYTLTAGNIDKATVAQIHAGAEGVTGDPVLTLDTPDGDDDDSEDCQDIDAGLAQALLSHPQDYYVNVATAAHPEGALRGQLQG
;
A
#
# COMPACT_ATOMS: atom_id res chain seq x y z
N MET A 1 -7.09 85.25 -16.75
CA MET A 1 -7.60 84.06 -17.40
C MET A 1 -6.73 82.87 -16.96
N ARG A 2 -7.25 82.08 -16.02
CA ARG A 2 -6.47 81.02 -15.37
C ARG A 2 -6.92 79.66 -15.95
N ILE A 3 -6.02 78.89 -16.51
CA ILE A 3 -6.24 77.55 -16.97
C ILE A 3 -5.66 76.61 -15.93
N LEU A 4 -6.50 75.83 -15.28
CA LEU A 4 -6.13 74.77 -14.36
C LEU A 4 -6.05 73.48 -15.17
N ILE A 5 -4.87 72.86 -15.21
CA ILE A 5 -4.65 71.54 -15.80
C ILE A 5 -4.68 70.55 -14.62
N SER A 6 -5.73 69.70 -14.56
CA SER A 6 -5.86 68.62 -13.59
C SER A 6 -5.13 67.41 -14.12
N GLY A 7 -4.04 67.01 -13.45
CA GLY A 7 -3.32 65.79 -13.75
C GLY A 7 -3.99 64.60 -13.08
N GLY A 8 -4.50 63.67 -13.88
CA GLY A 8 -5.00 62.38 -13.39
C GLY A 8 -3.88 61.39 -13.21
N LEU A 9 -3.70 60.91 -11.99
CA LEU A 9 -2.75 59.83 -11.67
C LEU A 9 -3.45 58.48 -11.98
N ALA A 10 -2.98 57.79 -13.01
CA ALA A 10 -3.42 56.46 -13.29
C ALA A 10 -2.62 55.45 -12.42
N VAL A 11 -3.27 54.84 -11.44
CA VAL A 11 -2.72 53.75 -10.64
C VAL A 11 -2.82 52.47 -11.46
N GLY A 12 -1.72 52.01 -12.00
CA GLY A 12 -1.66 50.69 -12.67
C GLY A 12 -1.67 49.58 -11.63
N VAL A 13 -2.73 48.80 -11.59
CA VAL A 13 -2.77 47.54 -10.82
C VAL A 13 -2.04 46.48 -11.59
N LEU A 14 -0.83 46.14 -11.10
CA LEU A 14 -0.05 45.01 -11.61
C LEU A 14 -0.67 43.72 -11.09
N ALA A 15 -1.43 43.00 -11.91
CA ALA A 15 -1.92 41.66 -11.59
C ALA A 15 -0.74 40.68 -11.65
N LEU A 16 -0.27 40.23 -10.50
CA LEU A 16 0.63 39.07 -10.41
C LEU A 16 -0.19 37.82 -10.78
N ALA A 17 -0.03 37.36 -12.00
CA ALA A 17 -0.46 36.02 -12.38
C ALA A 17 0.43 35.02 -11.62
N GLY A 18 -0.10 34.44 -10.54
CA GLY A 18 0.50 33.31 -9.87
C GLY A 18 0.58 32.14 -10.83
N ALA A 19 1.79 31.78 -11.22
CA ALA A 19 2.02 30.52 -11.91
C ALA A 19 1.69 29.38 -10.94
N ALA A 20 0.52 28.75 -11.15
CA ALA A 20 0.23 27.45 -10.52
C ALA A 20 1.28 26.46 -11.04
N THR A 21 2.27 26.11 -10.21
CA THR A 21 3.12 24.98 -10.49
C THR A 21 2.24 23.74 -10.47
N ALA A 22 1.96 23.18 -11.66
CA ALA A 22 1.43 21.84 -11.75
C ALA A 22 2.44 20.92 -11.07
N GLN A 23 2.09 20.43 -9.88
CA GLN A 23 2.82 19.35 -9.25
C GLN A 23 2.64 18.16 -10.19
N GLY A 24 3.73 17.77 -10.83
CA GLY A 24 3.72 16.65 -11.76
C GLY A 24 3.22 15.43 -10.99
N ASP A 25 2.06 14.93 -11.40
CA ASP A 25 1.53 13.67 -10.92
C ASP A 25 2.58 12.59 -11.18
N ASN A 26 3.21 12.11 -10.10
CA ASN A 26 4.09 10.98 -10.20
C ASN A 26 3.21 9.75 -10.44
N PRO A 27 3.35 9.04 -11.58
CA PRO A 27 2.54 7.86 -11.89
C PRO A 27 2.56 6.78 -10.79
N ARG A 28 3.52 6.85 -9.88
CA ARG A 28 3.64 5.96 -8.71
C ARG A 28 2.60 6.25 -7.62
N ASN A 29 1.90 7.39 -7.68
CA ASN A 29 0.96 7.83 -6.64
C ASN A 29 -0.52 7.68 -7.02
N HIS A 30 -0.84 7.08 -8.16
CA HIS A 30 -2.22 6.88 -8.64
C HIS A 30 -2.80 5.49 -8.29
N GLY A 31 -2.22 4.78 -7.31
CA GLY A 31 -2.75 3.52 -6.80
C GLY A 31 -3.80 3.73 -5.70
N SER A 32 -4.73 2.79 -5.59
CA SER A 32 -5.60 2.68 -4.42
C SER A 32 -4.87 1.94 -3.29
N LYS A 33 -5.05 2.42 -2.06
CA LYS A 33 -4.36 1.87 -0.89
C LYS A 33 -5.07 0.60 -0.40
N LEU A 34 -4.28 -0.41 -0.06
CA LEU A 34 -4.68 -1.60 0.69
C LEU A 34 -3.84 -1.70 1.96
N VAL A 35 -4.42 -2.21 3.02
CA VAL A 35 -3.74 -2.46 4.30
C VAL A 35 -4.14 -3.83 4.86
N ALA A 36 -3.24 -4.46 5.63
CA ALA A 36 -3.58 -5.60 6.47
C ALA A 36 -2.76 -5.55 7.76
N THR A 37 -3.45 -5.66 8.90
CA THR A 37 -2.78 -5.90 10.19
C THR A 37 -2.62 -7.40 10.35
N LEU A 38 -1.38 -7.87 10.50
CA LEU A 38 -1.05 -9.28 10.62
C LEU A 38 -0.92 -9.67 12.09
N THR A 39 -1.57 -10.77 12.46
CA THR A 39 -1.49 -11.34 13.81
C THR A 39 -1.40 -12.86 13.74
N ALA A 40 -0.83 -13.45 14.76
CA ALA A 40 -0.79 -14.91 14.91
C ALA A 40 -2.19 -15.51 15.17
N ALA A 41 -3.07 -14.74 15.81
CA ALA A 41 -4.43 -15.20 16.16
C ALA A 41 -5.33 -15.35 14.91
N ALA A 42 -5.02 -14.68 13.81
CA ALA A 42 -5.76 -14.77 12.56
C ALA A 42 -5.38 -15.99 11.71
N GLU A 43 -4.32 -16.73 12.10
CA GLU A 43 -3.85 -17.91 11.34
C GLU A 43 -4.87 -19.05 11.35
N VAL A 44 -4.98 -19.72 10.17
CA VAL A 44 -5.80 -20.91 9.97
C VAL A 44 -5.02 -21.89 9.09
N PRO A 45 -4.71 -23.12 9.63
CA PRO A 45 -4.91 -23.55 11.01
C PRO A 45 -3.98 -22.82 11.98
N GLY A 46 -4.50 -22.48 13.15
CA GLY A 46 -3.74 -21.80 14.19
C GLY A 46 -3.10 -22.78 15.20
N PRO A 47 -2.36 -22.23 16.17
CA PRO A 47 -1.92 -20.83 16.25
C PRO A 47 -0.65 -20.56 15.45
N GLY A 48 -0.49 -19.30 14.98
CA GLY A 48 0.77 -18.80 14.44
C GLY A 48 1.80 -18.46 15.53
N ALA A 49 2.74 -17.56 15.22
CA ALA A 49 3.75 -17.07 16.15
C ALA A 49 3.13 -16.12 17.16
N THR A 50 2.77 -16.59 18.35
CA THR A 50 1.88 -15.93 19.33
C THR A 50 2.28 -14.51 19.76
N GLU A 51 3.57 -14.20 19.74
CA GLU A 51 4.09 -12.86 20.06
C GLU A 51 4.29 -12.00 18.81
N GLY A 52 4.07 -12.57 17.63
CA GLY A 52 4.32 -11.92 16.35
C GLY A 52 3.23 -10.93 15.97
N ALA A 53 3.64 -9.84 15.30
CA ALA A 53 2.76 -8.85 14.72
C ALA A 53 3.38 -8.29 13.45
N GLY A 54 2.54 -7.84 12.51
CA GLY A 54 2.99 -7.26 11.26
C GLY A 54 1.99 -6.27 10.68
N LEU A 55 2.45 -5.55 9.67
CA LEU A 55 1.65 -4.61 8.91
C LEU A 55 2.02 -4.74 7.42
N PHE A 56 1.01 -4.83 6.60
CA PHE A 56 1.14 -4.72 5.15
C PHE A 56 0.42 -3.47 4.67
N GLU A 57 1.09 -2.67 3.86
CA GLU A 57 0.53 -1.52 3.19
C GLU A 57 0.90 -1.58 1.71
N ALA A 58 -0.04 -1.36 0.82
CA ALA A 58 0.21 -1.38 -0.61
C ALA A 58 -0.53 -0.26 -1.35
N LEU A 59 0.04 0.16 -2.48
CA LEU A 59 -0.61 0.93 -3.51
C LEU A 59 -0.75 0.04 -4.75
N VAL A 60 -1.98 -0.19 -5.17
CA VAL A 60 -2.32 -1.05 -6.31
C VAL A 60 -2.88 -0.20 -7.43
N ASN A 61 -2.30 -0.30 -8.62
CA ASN A 61 -2.75 0.42 -9.81
C ASN A 61 -3.04 -0.57 -10.94
N PRO A 62 -4.33 -0.84 -11.25
CA PRO A 62 -4.72 -1.75 -12.33
C PRO A 62 -4.38 -1.24 -13.73
N GLU A 63 -4.27 0.09 -13.92
CA GLU A 63 -3.98 0.69 -15.24
C GLU A 63 -2.51 0.51 -15.63
N THR A 64 -1.62 0.54 -14.65
CA THR A 64 -0.18 0.31 -14.84
C THR A 64 0.24 -1.12 -14.50
N GLU A 65 -0.73 -1.98 -14.11
CA GLU A 65 -0.50 -3.38 -13.72
C GLU A 65 0.62 -3.49 -12.68
N ARG A 66 0.55 -2.65 -11.63
CA ARG A 66 1.63 -2.54 -10.64
C ARG A 66 1.11 -2.49 -9.22
N ILE A 67 1.82 -3.18 -8.33
CA ILE A 67 1.68 -3.10 -6.88
C ILE A 67 3.01 -2.68 -6.27
N CYS A 68 2.98 -1.65 -5.42
CA CYS A 68 4.11 -1.27 -4.57
C CYS A 68 3.69 -1.44 -3.12
N TYR A 69 4.51 -2.08 -2.30
CA TYR A 69 4.13 -2.41 -0.92
C TYR A 69 5.30 -2.29 0.04
N THR A 70 4.93 -2.18 1.32
CA THR A 70 5.79 -2.43 2.47
C THR A 70 5.15 -3.53 3.32
N LEU A 71 5.97 -4.45 3.81
CA LEU A 71 5.56 -5.52 4.70
C LEU A 71 6.52 -5.57 5.88
N THR A 72 5.98 -5.40 7.09
CA THR A 72 6.73 -5.58 8.34
C THR A 72 6.22 -6.81 9.07
N ALA A 73 7.12 -7.55 9.72
CA ALA A 73 6.76 -8.70 10.53
C ALA A 73 7.78 -8.86 11.67
N GLY A 74 7.41 -8.43 12.86
CA GLY A 74 8.25 -8.48 14.06
C GLY A 74 7.86 -9.58 15.03
N ASN A 75 8.80 -9.94 15.93
CA ASN A 75 8.66 -10.98 16.95
C ASN A 75 8.31 -12.36 16.39
N ILE A 76 8.84 -12.68 15.21
CA ILE A 76 8.77 -14.00 14.60
C ILE A 76 10.19 -14.49 14.26
N ASP A 77 10.34 -15.79 14.05
CA ASP A 77 11.56 -16.31 13.42
C ASP A 77 11.69 -15.78 12.00
N LYS A 78 12.89 -15.90 11.41
CA LYS A 78 13.14 -15.47 10.02
C LYS A 78 12.04 -15.96 9.08
N ALA A 79 11.41 -15.02 8.38
CA ALA A 79 10.40 -15.31 7.38
C ALA A 79 11.01 -16.14 6.22
N THR A 80 10.29 -17.16 5.78
CA THR A 80 10.68 -18.04 4.68
C THR A 80 9.83 -17.81 3.45
N VAL A 81 8.59 -17.36 3.65
CA VAL A 81 7.60 -17.07 2.59
C VAL A 81 6.72 -15.91 3.03
N ALA A 82 6.41 -15.01 2.11
CA ALA A 82 5.37 -14.00 2.26
C ALA A 82 4.49 -13.98 1.00
N GLN A 83 3.17 -14.04 1.15
CA GLN A 83 2.25 -14.16 0.03
C GLN A 83 0.91 -13.48 0.31
N ILE A 84 0.23 -13.03 -0.77
CA ILE A 84 -1.20 -12.76 -0.74
C ILE A 84 -1.91 -14.03 -1.22
N HIS A 85 -2.93 -14.43 -0.47
CA HIS A 85 -3.78 -15.59 -0.76
C HIS A 85 -5.22 -15.16 -1.03
N ALA A 86 -5.95 -15.93 -1.84
CA ALA A 86 -7.39 -15.81 -1.94
C ALA A 86 -8.05 -16.57 -0.78
N GLY A 87 -8.94 -15.94 -0.04
CA GLY A 87 -9.68 -16.52 1.07
C GLY A 87 -10.23 -15.46 2.01
N ALA A 88 -11.48 -15.62 2.42
CA ALA A 88 -12.10 -14.79 3.44
C ALA A 88 -11.54 -15.10 4.83
N GLU A 89 -11.88 -14.28 5.83
CA GLU A 89 -11.50 -14.53 7.22
C GLU A 89 -11.87 -15.95 7.68
N GLY A 90 -10.92 -16.64 8.29
CA GLY A 90 -11.08 -18.01 8.78
C GLY A 90 -11.02 -19.11 7.70
N VAL A 91 -10.77 -18.74 6.44
CA VAL A 91 -10.66 -19.69 5.32
C VAL A 91 -9.25 -19.68 4.76
N THR A 92 -8.68 -20.87 4.55
CA THR A 92 -7.41 -21.04 3.81
C THR A 92 -7.69 -21.08 2.31
N GLY A 93 -6.79 -20.50 1.53
CA GLY A 93 -6.89 -20.51 0.07
C GLY A 93 -5.54 -20.47 -0.62
N ASP A 94 -5.56 -20.56 -1.93
CA ASP A 94 -4.35 -20.61 -2.74
C ASP A 94 -3.62 -19.26 -2.80
N PRO A 95 -2.28 -19.26 -2.89
CA PRO A 95 -1.50 -18.05 -3.10
C PRO A 95 -1.81 -17.46 -4.48
N VAL A 96 -1.99 -16.14 -4.53
CA VAL A 96 -2.25 -15.38 -5.77
C VAL A 96 -1.12 -14.42 -6.11
N LEU A 97 -0.29 -14.03 -5.14
CA LEU A 97 0.87 -13.18 -5.34
C LEU A 97 1.96 -13.50 -4.31
N THR A 98 3.19 -13.70 -4.78
CA THR A 98 4.36 -13.84 -3.89
C THR A 98 4.94 -12.46 -3.61
N LEU A 99 5.29 -12.21 -2.36
CA LEU A 99 5.92 -10.99 -1.88
C LEU A 99 7.36 -11.28 -1.45
N ASP A 100 8.19 -10.25 -1.41
CA ASP A 100 9.48 -10.36 -0.74
C ASP A 100 9.29 -10.56 0.76
N THR A 101 10.11 -11.43 1.33
CA THR A 101 10.06 -11.71 2.77
C THR A 101 10.67 -10.56 3.56
N PRO A 102 10.07 -10.18 4.71
CA PRO A 102 10.71 -9.26 5.64
C PRO A 102 11.92 -9.97 6.28
N ASP A 103 13.12 -9.66 5.82
CA ASP A 103 14.38 -10.28 6.26
C ASP A 103 15.50 -9.26 6.49
N GLY A 104 15.16 -7.97 6.46
CA GLY A 104 16.06 -6.86 6.76
C GLY A 104 16.38 -6.74 8.27
N ASP A 105 17.31 -5.86 8.60
CA ASP A 105 17.68 -5.56 10.01
C ASP A 105 16.52 -4.96 10.80
N ASP A 106 15.50 -4.43 10.10
CA ASP A 106 14.30 -3.79 10.64
C ASP A 106 13.03 -4.66 10.53
N ASP A 107 13.17 -5.96 10.23
CA ASP A 107 12.06 -6.91 10.02
C ASP A 107 11.05 -6.44 8.97
N ASP A 108 11.51 -5.77 7.90
CA ASP A 108 10.69 -5.24 6.82
C ASP A 108 11.14 -5.69 5.43
N SER A 109 10.25 -5.56 4.46
CA SER A 109 10.53 -5.61 3.03
C SER A 109 9.75 -4.53 2.30
N GLU A 110 10.33 -3.95 1.26
CA GLU A 110 9.70 -2.98 0.37
C GLU A 110 10.01 -3.33 -1.07
N ASP A 111 8.96 -3.48 -1.88
CA ASP A 111 9.11 -3.78 -3.31
C ASP A 111 7.97 -3.21 -4.14
N CYS A 112 8.23 -3.11 -5.45
CA CYS A 112 7.25 -2.78 -6.48
C CYS A 112 7.36 -3.83 -7.59
N GLN A 113 6.29 -4.59 -7.81
CA GLN A 113 6.26 -5.64 -8.82
C GLN A 113 5.05 -5.52 -9.76
N ASP A 114 5.13 -6.21 -10.87
CA ASP A 114 4.03 -6.29 -11.80
C ASP A 114 2.94 -7.22 -11.26
N ILE A 115 1.68 -6.87 -11.52
CA ILE A 115 0.50 -7.63 -11.11
C ILE A 115 -0.48 -7.69 -12.28
N ASP A 116 -1.13 -8.82 -12.48
CA ASP A 116 -2.21 -8.94 -13.47
C ASP A 116 -3.34 -7.96 -13.19
N ALA A 117 -3.83 -7.25 -14.22
CA ALA A 117 -4.86 -6.23 -14.08
C ALA A 117 -6.16 -6.77 -13.45
N GLY A 118 -6.53 -8.02 -13.78
CA GLY A 118 -7.71 -8.67 -13.20
C GLY A 118 -7.53 -8.93 -11.70
N LEU A 119 -6.35 -9.40 -11.28
CA LEU A 119 -6.03 -9.58 -9.87
C LEU A 119 -5.98 -8.23 -9.14
N ALA A 120 -5.35 -7.22 -9.73
CA ALA A 120 -5.31 -5.87 -9.16
C ALA A 120 -6.72 -5.31 -8.91
N GLN A 121 -7.62 -5.45 -9.90
CA GLN A 121 -9.01 -5.04 -9.74
C GLN A 121 -9.77 -5.86 -8.67
N ALA A 122 -9.53 -7.17 -8.61
CA ALA A 122 -10.16 -8.04 -7.62
C ALA A 122 -9.74 -7.68 -6.19
N LEU A 123 -8.44 -7.44 -5.97
CA LEU A 123 -7.92 -7.00 -4.67
C LEU A 123 -8.55 -5.67 -4.21
N LEU A 124 -8.77 -4.72 -5.14
CA LEU A 124 -9.36 -3.42 -4.83
C LEU A 124 -10.89 -3.49 -4.64
N SER A 125 -11.57 -4.37 -5.37
CA SER A 125 -13.03 -4.46 -5.32
C SER A 125 -13.53 -5.29 -4.13
N HIS A 126 -12.77 -6.31 -3.75
CA HIS A 126 -13.14 -7.28 -2.70
C HIS A 126 -11.92 -7.61 -1.83
N PRO A 127 -11.28 -6.62 -1.19
CA PRO A 127 -10.06 -6.86 -0.40
C PRO A 127 -10.26 -7.89 0.72
N GLN A 128 -11.44 -7.93 1.33
CA GLN A 128 -11.79 -8.88 2.38
C GLN A 128 -11.80 -10.36 1.94
N ASP A 129 -11.77 -10.64 0.63
CA ASP A 129 -11.66 -12.00 0.10
C ASP A 129 -10.20 -12.44 -0.10
N TYR A 130 -9.25 -11.63 0.37
CA TYR A 130 -7.81 -11.88 0.28
C TYR A 130 -7.12 -11.59 1.61
N TYR A 131 -6.02 -12.29 1.86
CA TYR A 131 -5.21 -12.09 3.06
C TYR A 131 -3.72 -12.17 2.76
N VAL A 132 -2.92 -11.47 3.58
CA VAL A 132 -1.46 -11.60 3.61
C VAL A 132 -1.09 -12.67 4.61
N ASN A 133 -0.18 -13.56 4.23
CA ASN A 133 0.38 -14.60 5.08
C ASN A 133 1.91 -14.50 5.07
N VAL A 134 2.52 -14.59 6.25
CA VAL A 134 3.97 -14.69 6.43
C VAL A 134 4.26 -16.00 7.15
N ALA A 135 5.07 -16.86 6.55
CA ALA A 135 5.47 -18.14 7.11
C ALA A 135 6.92 -18.11 7.59
N THR A 136 7.23 -18.99 8.55
CA THR A 136 8.59 -19.24 9.05
C THR A 136 8.87 -20.75 9.03
N ALA A 137 10.11 -21.15 9.28
CA ALA A 137 10.45 -22.58 9.39
C ALA A 137 9.68 -23.28 10.54
N ALA A 138 9.41 -22.56 11.63
CA ALA A 138 8.63 -23.09 12.77
C ALA A 138 7.11 -23.10 12.49
N HIS A 139 6.64 -22.21 11.62
CA HIS A 139 5.24 -22.08 11.23
C HIS A 139 5.12 -22.10 9.69
N PRO A 140 5.30 -23.26 9.04
CA PRO A 140 5.37 -23.35 7.58
C PRO A 140 4.03 -23.08 6.88
N GLU A 141 2.90 -23.21 7.57
CA GLU A 141 1.57 -22.89 7.06
C GLU A 141 1.14 -21.44 7.34
N GLY A 142 1.86 -20.75 8.24
CA GLY A 142 1.65 -19.35 8.58
C GLY A 142 2.08 -19.02 10.01
N ALA A 143 2.90 -18.00 10.14
CA ALA A 143 3.26 -17.39 11.41
C ALA A 143 2.36 -16.20 11.72
N LEU A 144 2.05 -15.38 10.69
CA LEU A 144 1.19 -14.21 10.77
C LEU A 144 0.24 -14.15 9.58
N ARG A 145 -1.00 -13.78 9.86
CA ARG A 145 -2.03 -13.54 8.85
C ARG A 145 -2.78 -12.24 9.09
N GLY A 146 -3.14 -11.54 8.03
CA GLY A 146 -4.01 -10.36 8.07
C GLY A 146 -4.90 -10.25 6.85
N GLN A 147 -6.20 -10.01 7.06
CA GLN A 147 -7.16 -9.80 5.99
C GLN A 147 -6.94 -8.43 5.35
N LEU A 148 -6.97 -8.36 4.00
CA LEU A 148 -6.84 -7.09 3.30
C LEU A 148 -8.06 -6.19 3.53
N GLN A 149 -7.80 -4.89 3.61
CA GLN A 149 -8.78 -3.82 3.75
C GLN A 149 -8.39 -2.68 2.80
N GLY A 150 -9.39 -2.00 2.23
CA GLY A 150 -9.22 -0.85 1.32
C GLY A 150 -9.99 0.36 1.76
#